data_7f511312dfb784faed4eb49debd42736
#
_entry.id   7f511312dfb784faed4eb49debd42736
#
_cell.length_a   1.000
_cell.length_b   1.000
_cell.length_c   1.000
_cell.angle_alpha   90.00
_cell.angle_beta   90.00
_cell.angle_gamma   90.00
#
_symmetry.space_group_name_H-M   'P 1'
#
loop_
_entity.id
_entity.type
_entity.pdbx_description
1 polymer ?
#
loop_
_entity_poly.entity_id
_entity_poly.type
_entity_poly.pdbx_seq_one_letter_code
_entity_poly.pdbx_strand_id
1 'polypeptide(L)'
;MYKIERLLQTLAPKGVEFRKLGEVLEYDQPNKYCVTSKEFDKSYPTPVLTAGKTFILGYTNEKDNIYQASKNAPVIIFDDFTTATQWVDFPFKVKSSAMKILLPKNPTINIRFIFFYMQTIPYNISGEHTRQWISRYSQLEVPIPPLEIQQEIVKILDAFTELNTELNTELNTELKARKKQYQYYQNMLLDFNDINQSRKDAKEKLAQKPYPKRLKTLLHTLAPKGVEFRKLGEVCEIIRGKRVTKKEILDKGKYPVVSGGIGFMGYLNEYNREENTITIAQYGTAGFVNWQNQKFWANDVCFSVIPKETLINRYLYYVLTNMQNYLYSISNRSAIPYSISSNNIMQITIPIPPLEIQQEIVKILDQFLALTTDLLAGIPAEIEARKKQYEYYREKLLTFKPLQNKA
;
A
#
# COMPACT_ATOMS: atom_id res chain seq x y z
N MET A 1 -4.64 -8.82 31.04
CA MET A 1 -5.95 -8.45 31.63
C MET A 1 -5.99 -8.83 33.12
N TYR A 2 -5.97 -10.10 33.52
CA TYR A 2 -6.08 -10.54 34.93
C TYR A 2 -5.08 -9.85 35.91
N LYS A 3 -3.82 -9.63 35.46
CA LYS A 3 -2.83 -8.92 36.30
C LYS A 3 -3.19 -7.45 36.55
N ILE A 4 -3.72 -6.74 35.54
CA ILE A 4 -4.15 -5.34 35.68
C ILE A 4 -5.37 -5.25 36.58
N GLU A 5 -6.33 -6.15 36.43
CA GLU A 5 -7.51 -6.21 37.32
C GLU A 5 -7.10 -6.39 38.79
N ARG A 6 -6.16 -7.29 39.08
CA ARG A 6 -5.59 -7.45 40.42
C ARG A 6 -4.90 -6.18 40.92
N LEU A 7 -4.06 -5.54 40.09
CA LEU A 7 -3.39 -4.31 40.44
C LEU A 7 -4.40 -3.19 40.73
N LEU A 8 -5.45 -3.04 39.95
CA LEU A 8 -6.53 -2.08 40.18
C LEU A 8 -7.26 -2.35 41.49
N GLN A 9 -7.58 -3.59 41.81
CA GLN A 9 -8.22 -3.97 43.08
C GLN A 9 -7.32 -3.66 44.27
N THR A 10 -6.00 -3.81 44.15
CA THR A 10 -5.05 -3.64 45.24
C THR A 10 -4.63 -2.19 45.40
N LEU A 11 -4.28 -1.49 44.33
CA LEU A 11 -3.65 -0.18 44.34
C LEU A 11 -4.63 0.98 44.11
N ALA A 12 -5.77 0.72 43.50
CA ALA A 12 -6.79 1.71 43.17
C ALA A 12 -8.22 1.20 43.42
N PRO A 13 -8.54 0.62 44.61
CA PRO A 13 -9.84 -0.03 44.84
C PRO A 13 -11.02 0.95 44.81
N LYS A 14 -10.77 2.24 45.03
CA LYS A 14 -11.79 3.32 45.02
C LYS A 14 -11.91 4.02 43.65
N GLY A 15 -11.15 3.59 42.64
CA GLY A 15 -11.06 4.24 41.33
C GLY A 15 -9.73 4.97 41.13
N VAL A 16 -9.61 5.66 40.05
CA VAL A 16 -8.39 6.35 39.58
C VAL A 16 -8.62 7.85 39.55
N GLU A 17 -7.61 8.62 39.98
CA GLU A 17 -7.62 10.07 39.88
C GLU A 17 -7.53 10.49 38.40
N PHE A 18 -8.31 11.51 38.03
CA PHE A 18 -8.22 12.16 36.73
C PHE A 18 -7.61 13.54 36.91
N ARG A 19 -6.65 13.87 36.06
CA ARG A 19 -5.94 15.16 36.07
C ARG A 19 -5.84 15.75 34.69
N LYS A 20 -5.79 17.07 34.59
CA LYS A 20 -5.64 17.73 33.29
C LYS A 20 -4.26 17.42 32.69
N LEU A 21 -4.22 17.25 31.34
CA LEU A 21 -2.95 17.03 30.61
C LEU A 21 -1.91 18.11 30.93
N GLY A 22 -2.33 19.39 31.03
CA GLY A 22 -1.44 20.49 31.41
C GLY A 22 -0.95 20.47 32.84
N GLU A 23 -1.54 19.68 33.74
CA GLU A 23 -1.06 19.47 35.11
C GLU A 23 0.02 18.38 35.18
N VAL A 24 -0.04 17.39 34.29
CA VAL A 24 0.86 16.22 34.26
C VAL A 24 1.98 16.34 33.26
N LEU A 25 1.79 17.14 32.18
CA LEU A 25 2.78 17.40 31.16
C LEU A 25 3.17 18.88 31.13
N GLU A 26 4.45 19.13 30.90
CA GLU A 26 4.96 20.42 30.47
C GLU A 26 5.27 20.37 28.96
N TYR A 27 5.47 21.54 28.35
CA TYR A 27 5.86 21.59 26.94
C TYR A 27 7.04 22.54 26.72
N ASP A 28 7.94 22.14 25.83
CA ASP A 28 8.96 23.04 25.25
C ASP A 28 8.49 23.52 23.87
N GLN A 29 8.61 24.81 23.62
CA GLN A 29 8.32 25.40 22.31
C GLN A 29 9.57 25.26 21.44
N PRO A 30 9.51 24.54 20.31
CA PRO A 30 10.70 24.10 19.60
C PRO A 30 11.38 25.18 18.74
N ASN A 31 11.20 26.46 19.04
CA ASN A 31 11.74 27.58 18.25
C ASN A 31 13.26 27.48 18.01
N LYS A 32 14.01 27.14 19.05
CA LYS A 32 15.49 27.04 18.98
C LYS A 32 15.98 25.83 18.17
N TYR A 33 15.12 24.83 17.95
CA TYR A 33 15.44 23.60 17.24
C TYR A 33 15.02 23.63 15.75
N CYS A 34 14.51 24.79 15.29
CA CYS A 34 14.15 24.95 13.88
C CYS A 34 15.39 24.89 12.98
N VAL A 35 15.24 24.19 11.84
CA VAL A 35 16.28 24.21 10.81
C VAL A 35 16.37 25.57 10.15
N THR A 36 17.58 25.99 9.78
CA THR A 36 17.85 27.22 9.04
C THR A 36 17.93 26.94 7.53
N SER A 37 18.50 25.79 7.15
CA SER A 37 18.59 25.35 5.76
C SER A 37 17.28 24.75 5.25
N LYS A 38 17.07 24.88 3.93
CA LYS A 38 16.00 24.20 3.19
C LYS A 38 16.50 22.94 2.47
N GLU A 39 17.79 22.64 2.60
CA GLU A 39 18.42 21.49 1.95
C GLU A 39 18.31 20.26 2.87
N PHE A 40 17.69 19.22 2.36
CA PHE A 40 17.53 17.95 3.05
C PHE A 40 18.05 16.82 2.17
N ASP A 41 18.87 15.93 2.76
CA ASP A 41 19.37 14.74 2.09
C ASP A 41 19.28 13.52 3.00
N LYS A 42 18.97 12.36 2.42
CA LYS A 42 18.82 11.10 3.17
C LYS A 42 20.13 10.61 3.80
N SER A 43 21.27 11.08 3.32
CA SER A 43 22.60 10.75 3.87
C SER A 43 22.96 11.56 5.12
N TYR A 44 22.21 12.61 5.44
CA TYR A 44 22.48 13.44 6.61
C TYR A 44 22.02 12.76 7.91
N PRO A 45 22.67 13.02 9.06
CA PRO A 45 22.45 12.24 10.27
C PRO A 45 21.20 12.63 11.06
N THR A 46 20.73 13.88 10.98
CA THR A 46 19.72 14.41 11.89
C THR A 46 18.36 14.54 11.20
N PRO A 47 17.33 13.79 11.65
CA PRO A 47 15.98 13.91 11.10
C PRO A 47 15.36 15.27 11.43
N VAL A 48 14.59 15.78 10.48
CA VAL A 48 13.83 17.04 10.59
C VAL A 48 12.36 16.71 10.65
N LEU A 49 11.74 16.98 11.80
CA LEU A 49 10.33 16.72 12.04
C LEU A 49 9.44 17.85 11.54
N THR A 50 8.24 17.52 11.08
CA THR A 50 7.24 18.50 10.65
C THR A 50 5.86 18.15 11.21
N ALA A 51 5.06 19.18 11.43
CA ALA A 51 3.63 19.02 11.68
C ALA A 51 2.94 18.63 10.37
N GLY A 52 2.18 17.54 10.36
CA GLY A 52 1.44 17.07 9.19
C GLY A 52 1.56 15.57 8.94
N LYS A 53 1.04 15.12 7.80
CA LYS A 53 0.99 13.69 7.44
C LYS A 53 2.37 13.03 7.30
N THR A 54 3.36 13.79 6.82
CA THR A 54 4.75 13.32 6.68
C THR A 54 5.54 13.76 7.90
N PHE A 55 5.66 12.90 8.91
CA PHE A 55 6.27 13.27 10.19
C PHE A 55 7.77 13.60 10.06
N ILE A 56 8.55 12.81 9.34
CA ILE A 56 9.96 13.10 9.00
C ILE A 56 9.99 13.71 7.60
N LEU A 57 10.30 15.00 7.53
CA LEU A 57 10.39 15.74 6.26
C LEU A 57 11.63 15.36 5.45
N GLY A 58 12.74 15.12 6.15
CA GLY A 58 14.05 14.81 5.57
C GLY A 58 15.09 14.79 6.66
N TYR A 59 16.37 14.89 6.25
CA TYR A 59 17.50 14.89 7.18
C TYR A 59 18.38 16.10 6.91
N THR A 60 19.01 16.63 7.97
CA THR A 60 19.92 17.80 7.89
C THR A 60 21.31 17.45 8.44
N ASN A 61 22.32 18.17 7.96
CA ASN A 61 23.68 18.10 8.49
C ASN A 61 24.00 19.24 9.48
N GLU A 62 23.00 20.06 9.85
CA GLU A 62 23.14 21.06 10.90
C GLU A 62 23.50 20.39 12.23
N LYS A 63 24.52 20.89 12.91
CA LYS A 63 25.05 20.30 14.17
C LYS A 63 24.55 21.03 15.40
N ASP A 64 24.09 22.27 15.24
CA ASP A 64 23.65 23.11 16.35
C ASP A 64 22.17 22.96 16.64
N ASN A 65 21.79 23.20 17.90
CA ASN A 65 20.40 23.22 18.34
C ASN A 65 19.61 21.96 17.94
N ILE A 66 20.20 20.78 18.14
CA ILE A 66 19.54 19.50 18.00
C ILE A 66 18.88 19.13 19.33
N TYR A 67 17.58 18.82 19.33
CA TYR A 67 16.92 18.29 20.51
C TYR A 67 17.44 16.88 20.80
N GLN A 68 17.88 16.62 22.04
CA GLN A 68 18.54 15.36 22.43
C GLN A 68 17.56 14.38 23.07
N ALA A 69 16.49 14.01 22.33
CA ALA A 69 15.67 12.90 22.77
C ALA A 69 16.43 11.57 22.63
N SER A 70 16.12 10.61 23.48
CA SER A 70 16.74 9.29 23.48
C SER A 70 15.77 8.24 24.04
N LYS A 71 16.12 6.95 23.93
CA LYS A 71 15.33 5.87 24.54
C LYS A 71 15.12 6.04 26.04
N ASN A 72 16.09 6.67 26.74
CA ASN A 72 16.01 6.93 28.18
C ASN A 72 15.34 8.27 28.53
N ALA A 73 15.22 9.17 27.54
CA ALA A 73 14.57 10.48 27.66
C ALA A 73 13.71 10.75 26.42
N PRO A 74 12.66 9.97 26.22
CA PRO A 74 11.77 10.14 25.09
C PRO A 74 10.81 11.31 25.31
N VAL A 75 10.24 11.80 24.19
CA VAL A 75 9.27 12.90 24.21
C VAL A 75 8.06 12.57 23.34
N ILE A 76 6.95 13.27 23.58
CA ILE A 76 5.81 13.28 22.68
C ILE A 76 5.86 14.57 21.87
N ILE A 77 5.86 14.45 20.54
CA ILE A 77 5.62 15.58 19.65
C ILE A 77 4.13 15.71 19.41
N PHE A 78 3.58 16.87 19.75
CA PHE A 78 2.18 17.20 19.54
C PHE A 78 2.07 18.25 18.42
N ASP A 79 1.34 17.91 17.36
CA ASP A 79 1.02 18.86 16.30
C ASP A 79 -0.08 19.81 16.80
N ASP A 80 0.25 21.09 16.93
CA ASP A 80 -0.63 22.10 17.53
C ASP A 80 -1.83 22.49 16.65
N PHE A 81 -1.88 22.01 15.41
CA PHE A 81 -2.99 22.23 14.47
C PHE A 81 -3.82 20.99 14.19
N THR A 82 -3.18 19.84 14.01
CA THR A 82 -3.87 18.58 13.70
C THR A 82 -4.13 17.72 14.93
N THR A 83 -3.59 18.09 16.08
CA THR A 83 -3.61 17.34 17.35
C THR A 83 -2.98 15.94 17.29
N ALA A 84 -2.32 15.62 16.17
CA ALA A 84 -1.59 14.37 16.03
C ALA A 84 -0.45 14.30 17.05
N THR A 85 -0.24 13.09 17.61
CA THR A 85 0.82 12.82 18.56
C THR A 85 1.81 11.82 17.97
N GLN A 86 3.10 12.07 18.18
CA GLN A 86 4.17 11.18 17.73
C GLN A 86 5.15 10.91 18.89
N TRP A 87 5.59 9.67 18.99
CA TRP A 87 6.62 9.26 19.92
C TRP A 87 8.00 9.47 19.33
N VAL A 88 8.89 10.12 20.05
CA VAL A 88 10.27 10.38 19.61
C VAL A 88 11.26 10.03 20.71
N ASP A 89 12.19 9.14 20.39
CA ASP A 89 13.24 8.65 21.27
C ASP A 89 14.64 8.71 20.60
N PHE A 90 14.79 9.67 19.67
CA PHE A 90 16.02 9.93 18.92
C PHE A 90 16.26 11.45 18.78
N PRO A 91 17.51 11.90 18.58
CA PRO A 91 17.82 13.33 18.38
C PRO A 91 17.18 13.85 17.09
N PHE A 92 16.66 15.10 17.13
CA PHE A 92 15.96 15.70 16.00
C PHE A 92 16.07 17.22 15.93
N LYS A 93 15.77 17.76 14.76
CA LYS A 93 15.43 19.17 14.55
C LYS A 93 14.00 19.27 14.01
N VAL A 94 13.44 20.47 13.95
CA VAL A 94 12.07 20.70 13.48
C VAL A 94 12.02 21.66 12.30
N LYS A 95 11.00 21.51 11.44
CA LYS A 95 10.79 22.44 10.32
C LYS A 95 10.23 23.77 10.78
N SER A 96 9.37 23.78 11.78
CA SER A 96 8.69 24.97 12.29
C SER A 96 8.27 24.78 13.75
N SER A 97 7.89 25.90 14.37
CA SER A 97 7.35 25.90 15.74
C SER A 97 5.86 25.56 15.84
N ALA A 98 5.29 24.96 14.80
CA ALA A 98 3.88 24.55 14.75
C ALA A 98 3.60 23.27 15.55
N MET A 99 4.43 22.92 16.51
CA MET A 99 4.32 21.74 17.36
C MET A 99 4.76 22.06 18.79
N LYS A 100 4.47 21.14 19.70
CA LYS A 100 4.95 21.14 21.07
C LYS A 100 5.76 19.89 21.34
N ILE A 101 6.82 20.02 22.13
CA ILE A 101 7.57 18.89 22.69
C ILE A 101 7.04 18.70 24.11
N LEU A 102 6.35 17.60 24.37
CA LEU A 102 5.72 17.32 25.65
C LEU A 102 6.60 16.40 26.50
N LEU A 103 6.72 16.76 27.78
CA LEU A 103 7.51 16.05 28.78
C LEU A 103 6.68 15.82 30.06
N PRO A 104 6.97 14.78 30.87
CA PRO A 104 6.30 14.58 32.13
C PRO A 104 6.81 15.57 33.17
N LYS A 105 5.91 16.18 33.97
CA LYS A 105 6.28 17.13 35.03
C LYS A 105 6.89 16.46 36.25
N ASN A 106 6.65 15.18 36.46
CA ASN A 106 7.19 14.45 37.57
C ASN A 106 7.39 12.95 37.26
N PRO A 107 8.22 12.23 38.01
CA PRO A 107 8.57 10.83 37.71
C PRO A 107 7.45 9.83 37.99
N THR A 108 6.33 10.21 38.59
CA THR A 108 5.16 9.33 38.78
C THR A 108 4.30 9.23 37.55
N ILE A 109 4.60 10.02 36.52
CA ILE A 109 3.92 10.01 35.24
C ILE A 109 4.76 9.22 34.22
N ASN A 110 4.26 8.09 33.80
CA ASN A 110 4.84 7.38 32.68
C ASN A 110 4.40 8.05 31.36
N ILE A 111 5.31 8.75 30.70
CA ILE A 111 5.03 9.50 29.48
C ILE A 111 4.52 8.58 28.34
N ARG A 112 4.95 7.31 28.30
CA ARG A 112 4.48 6.33 27.31
C ARG A 112 3.01 5.96 27.54
N PHE A 113 2.59 5.88 28.79
CA PHE A 113 1.19 5.69 29.17
C PHE A 113 0.33 6.87 28.66
N ILE A 114 0.79 8.10 28.91
CA ILE A 114 0.10 9.31 28.43
C ILE A 114 0.04 9.33 26.90
N PHE A 115 1.13 8.96 26.22
CA PHE A 115 1.14 8.84 24.76
C PHE A 115 0.05 7.91 24.23
N PHE A 116 -0.08 6.70 24.80
CA PHE A 116 -1.13 5.77 24.40
C PHE A 116 -2.53 6.32 24.69
N TYR A 117 -2.71 6.99 25.85
CA TYR A 117 -4.00 7.58 26.18
C TYR A 117 -4.36 8.72 25.22
N MET A 118 -3.44 9.60 24.88
CA MET A 118 -3.68 10.70 23.94
C MET A 118 -4.13 10.20 22.56
N GLN A 119 -3.73 9.01 22.15
CA GLN A 119 -4.18 8.39 20.90
C GLN A 119 -5.64 7.88 20.94
N THR A 120 -6.26 7.78 22.13
CA THR A 120 -7.69 7.44 22.27
C THR A 120 -8.60 8.65 22.22
N ILE A 121 -8.05 9.86 22.31
CA ILE A 121 -8.82 11.11 22.30
C ILE A 121 -9.33 11.34 20.87
N PRO A 122 -10.67 11.43 20.67
CA PRO A 122 -11.22 11.65 19.33
C PRO A 122 -10.75 12.99 18.74
N TYR A 123 -10.30 12.93 17.51
CA TYR A 123 -9.96 14.11 16.73
C TYR A 123 -11.22 14.80 16.24
N ASN A 124 -11.58 15.92 16.86
CA ASN A 124 -12.74 16.71 16.45
C ASN A 124 -12.31 18.16 16.24
N ILE A 125 -11.76 18.47 15.05
CA ILE A 125 -11.48 19.84 14.66
C ILE A 125 -12.62 20.35 13.77
N SER A 126 -13.48 21.18 14.34
CA SER A 126 -14.36 22.05 13.59
C SER A 126 -13.61 23.33 13.21
N GLY A 127 -13.10 23.37 11.98
CA GLY A 127 -13.07 24.57 11.14
C GLY A 127 -12.06 25.69 11.39
N GLU A 128 -11.25 25.76 12.45
CA GLU A 128 -10.35 26.88 12.69
C GLU A 128 -8.88 26.45 12.79
N HIS A 129 -8.00 27.16 12.06
CA HIS A 129 -6.54 27.04 12.15
C HIS A 129 -6.00 27.67 13.46
N THR A 130 -6.52 27.21 14.61
CA THR A 130 -6.08 27.67 15.93
C THR A 130 -5.16 26.64 16.59
N ARG A 131 -4.21 27.13 17.42
CA ARG A 131 -3.35 26.27 18.20
C ARG A 131 -4.16 25.56 19.29
N GLN A 132 -4.08 24.23 19.33
CA GLN A 132 -4.99 23.37 20.10
C GLN A 132 -4.47 23.06 21.52
N TRP A 133 -3.15 23.07 21.76
CA TRP A 133 -2.61 22.65 23.05
C TRP A 133 -3.12 23.51 24.20
N ILE A 134 -2.84 24.83 24.16
CA ILE A 134 -3.18 25.76 25.26
C ILE A 134 -4.70 25.91 25.39
N SER A 135 -5.41 26.02 24.28
CA SER A 135 -6.85 26.34 24.28
C SER A 135 -7.73 25.16 24.69
N ARG A 136 -7.32 23.92 24.40
CA ARG A 136 -8.19 22.75 24.56
C ARG A 136 -7.47 21.56 25.19
N TYR A 137 -6.38 21.06 24.57
CA TYR A 137 -5.79 19.77 24.93
C TYR A 137 -5.20 19.75 26.34
N SER A 138 -4.57 20.82 26.78
CA SER A 138 -4.05 20.93 28.16
C SER A 138 -5.16 20.84 29.22
N GLN A 139 -6.42 21.09 28.87
CA GLN A 139 -7.56 21.03 29.78
C GLN A 139 -8.27 19.68 29.82
N LEU A 140 -7.93 18.76 28.89
CA LEU A 140 -8.51 17.43 28.87
C LEU A 140 -8.03 16.63 30.06
N GLU A 141 -8.97 15.94 30.71
CA GLU A 141 -8.67 15.08 31.84
C GLU A 141 -8.22 13.70 31.38
N VAL A 142 -7.16 13.20 31.98
CA VAL A 142 -6.59 11.88 31.73
C VAL A 142 -6.47 11.11 33.04
N PRO A 143 -6.71 9.79 33.04
CA PRO A 143 -6.56 8.96 34.24
C PRO A 143 -5.10 8.82 34.58
N ILE A 144 -4.79 8.96 35.89
CA ILE A 144 -3.43 8.80 36.46
C ILE A 144 -3.46 7.67 37.49
N PRO A 145 -3.50 6.40 37.04
CA PRO A 145 -3.41 5.28 37.97
C PRO A 145 -2.00 5.22 38.61
N PRO A 146 -1.82 4.49 39.72
CA PRO A 146 -0.51 4.21 40.28
C PRO A 146 0.51 3.78 39.24
N LEU A 147 1.78 4.17 39.40
CA LEU A 147 2.85 4.00 38.39
C LEU A 147 3.00 2.54 37.94
N GLU A 148 2.83 1.58 38.83
CA GLU A 148 2.89 0.14 38.53
C GLU A 148 1.82 -0.29 37.52
N ILE A 149 0.63 0.31 37.62
CA ILE A 149 -0.46 0.05 36.67
C ILE A 149 -0.13 0.68 35.29
N GLN A 150 0.37 1.94 35.29
CA GLN A 150 0.82 2.60 34.07
C GLN A 150 1.89 1.76 33.37
N GLN A 151 2.90 1.28 34.10
CA GLN A 151 4.00 0.46 33.56
C GLN A 151 3.49 -0.87 32.97
N GLU A 152 2.58 -1.56 33.66
CA GLU A 152 2.04 -2.83 33.16
C GLU A 152 1.19 -2.64 31.90
N ILE A 153 0.41 -1.57 31.81
CA ILE A 153 -0.34 -1.22 30.61
C ILE A 153 0.59 -0.91 29.46
N VAL A 154 1.62 -0.08 29.70
CA VAL A 154 2.65 0.25 28.70
C VAL A 154 3.32 -1.00 28.17
N LYS A 155 3.75 -1.91 29.06
CA LYS A 155 4.37 -3.18 28.67
C LYS A 155 3.50 -4.00 27.71
N ILE A 156 2.20 -4.07 27.98
CA ILE A 156 1.26 -4.80 27.12
C ILE A 156 1.09 -4.10 25.77
N LEU A 157 0.88 -2.77 25.78
CA LEU A 157 0.64 -2.01 24.54
C LEU A 157 1.90 -1.91 23.66
N ASP A 158 3.09 -1.81 24.28
CA ASP A 158 4.35 -1.85 23.54
C ASP A 158 4.57 -3.23 22.86
N ALA A 159 4.33 -4.33 23.57
CA ALA A 159 4.41 -5.68 23.01
C ALA A 159 3.44 -5.88 21.85
N PHE A 160 2.20 -5.38 21.94
CA PHE A 160 1.27 -5.39 20.83
C PHE A 160 1.74 -4.54 19.64
N THR A 161 2.31 -3.39 19.91
CA THR A 161 2.83 -2.48 18.85
C THR A 161 4.00 -3.11 18.12
N GLU A 162 4.94 -3.72 18.85
CA GLU A 162 6.10 -4.44 18.30
C GLU A 162 5.65 -5.62 17.44
N LEU A 163 4.79 -6.49 17.98
CA LEU A 163 4.25 -7.65 17.27
C LEU A 163 3.52 -7.24 15.98
N ASN A 164 2.69 -6.20 16.01
CA ASN A 164 2.00 -5.71 14.82
C ASN A 164 2.99 -5.15 13.78
N THR A 165 4.05 -4.48 14.21
CA THR A 165 5.07 -3.92 13.32
C THR A 165 5.87 -5.03 12.64
N GLU A 166 6.30 -6.05 13.39
CA GLU A 166 7.00 -7.23 12.87
C GLU A 166 6.13 -7.96 11.85
N LEU A 167 4.89 -8.31 12.23
CA LEU A 167 3.95 -9.00 11.36
C LEU A 167 3.67 -8.23 10.07
N ASN A 168 3.42 -6.92 10.15
CA ASN A 168 3.22 -6.09 8.97
C ASN A 168 4.45 -6.09 8.06
N THR A 169 5.65 -6.10 8.62
CA THR A 169 6.90 -6.15 7.87
C THR A 169 7.08 -7.50 7.17
N GLU A 170 6.82 -8.59 7.87
CA GLU A 170 6.88 -9.96 7.32
C GLU A 170 5.86 -10.15 6.19
N LEU A 171 4.59 -9.78 6.41
CA LEU A 171 3.52 -9.89 5.41
C LEU A 171 3.82 -9.07 4.15
N ASN A 172 4.31 -7.84 4.30
CA ASN A 172 4.70 -7.02 3.16
C ASN A 172 5.94 -7.56 2.42
N THR A 173 6.87 -8.18 3.14
CA THR A 173 8.07 -8.81 2.57
C THR A 173 7.68 -10.04 1.76
N GLU A 174 6.82 -10.91 2.32
CA GLU A 174 6.28 -12.08 1.63
C GLU A 174 5.53 -11.67 0.35
N LEU A 175 4.66 -10.66 0.44
CA LEU A 175 3.94 -10.15 -0.73
C LEU A 175 4.89 -9.66 -1.83
N LYS A 176 5.95 -8.93 -1.46
CA LYS A 176 6.97 -8.47 -2.42
C LYS A 176 7.73 -9.63 -3.04
N ALA A 177 8.07 -10.65 -2.25
CA ALA A 177 8.76 -11.85 -2.72
C ALA A 177 7.89 -12.63 -3.72
N ARG A 178 6.60 -12.81 -3.42
CA ARG A 178 5.65 -13.50 -4.31
C ARG A 178 5.42 -12.76 -5.61
N LYS A 179 5.30 -11.43 -5.57
CA LYS A 179 5.21 -10.61 -6.80
C LYS A 179 6.46 -10.75 -7.67
N LYS A 180 7.65 -10.74 -7.08
CA LYS A 180 8.91 -10.96 -7.81
C LYS A 180 8.98 -12.37 -8.40
N GLN A 181 8.56 -13.38 -7.64
CA GLN A 181 8.51 -14.76 -8.09
C GLN A 181 7.55 -14.93 -9.28
N TYR A 182 6.34 -14.37 -9.18
CA TYR A 182 5.38 -14.37 -10.29
C TYR A 182 5.96 -13.72 -11.54
N GLN A 183 6.56 -12.54 -11.42
CA GLN A 183 7.19 -11.82 -12.54
C GLN A 183 8.33 -12.63 -13.18
N TYR A 184 9.15 -13.29 -12.35
CA TYR A 184 10.22 -14.16 -12.84
C TYR A 184 9.66 -15.32 -13.67
N TYR A 185 8.64 -16.04 -13.14
CA TYR A 185 8.04 -17.16 -13.88
C TYR A 185 7.30 -16.69 -15.13
N GLN A 186 6.60 -15.58 -15.09
CA GLN A 186 5.93 -15.00 -16.25
C GLN A 186 6.96 -14.68 -17.35
N ASN A 187 8.01 -13.97 -17.03
CA ASN A 187 9.09 -13.66 -17.98
C ASN A 187 9.70 -14.95 -18.55
N MET A 188 10.05 -15.92 -17.71
CA MET A 188 10.67 -17.17 -18.13
C MET A 188 9.78 -17.99 -19.05
N LEU A 189 8.49 -18.13 -18.72
CA LEU A 189 7.53 -18.96 -19.48
C LEU A 189 7.14 -18.35 -20.81
N LEU A 190 7.25 -17.02 -20.97
CA LEU A 190 6.87 -16.29 -22.17
C LEU A 190 8.07 -15.87 -23.04
N ASP A 191 9.30 -16.09 -22.58
CA ASP A 191 10.50 -15.79 -23.36
C ASP A 191 10.92 -16.97 -24.22
N PHE A 192 10.65 -16.86 -25.52
CA PHE A 192 11.02 -17.83 -26.56
C PHE A 192 12.17 -17.36 -27.46
N ASN A 193 12.74 -16.17 -27.24
CA ASN A 193 13.74 -15.57 -28.13
C ASN A 193 14.99 -16.44 -28.30
N ASP A 194 15.44 -17.07 -27.24
CA ASP A 194 16.65 -17.90 -27.26
C ASP A 194 16.48 -19.25 -27.98
N ILE A 195 15.24 -19.67 -28.21
CA ILE A 195 14.92 -20.99 -28.76
C ILE A 195 14.97 -20.99 -30.31
N ASN A 196 14.95 -19.83 -30.94
CA ASN A 196 14.78 -19.66 -32.38
C ASN A 196 16.08 -19.58 -33.21
N GLN A 197 17.28 -19.72 -32.61
CA GLN A 197 18.55 -19.42 -33.28
C GLN A 197 19.15 -20.61 -34.08
N SER A 198 18.98 -21.84 -33.67
CA SER A 198 19.28 -23.05 -34.46
C SER A 198 18.70 -24.31 -33.82
N ARG A 199 18.54 -25.41 -34.59
CA ARG A 199 17.99 -26.68 -34.09
C ARG A 199 18.83 -27.35 -33.01
N LYS A 200 20.15 -27.14 -33.02
CA LYS A 200 21.10 -27.71 -32.05
C LYS A 200 21.13 -26.85 -30.77
N ASP A 201 21.18 -25.54 -30.95
CA ASP A 201 21.20 -24.57 -29.85
C ASP A 201 19.85 -24.51 -29.11
N ALA A 202 18.72 -24.68 -29.82
CA ALA A 202 17.39 -24.74 -29.22
C ALA A 202 17.27 -25.89 -28.21
N LYS A 203 17.80 -27.09 -28.53
CA LYS A 203 17.75 -28.26 -27.65
C LYS A 203 18.61 -28.09 -26.40
N GLU A 204 19.81 -27.54 -26.54
CA GLU A 204 20.72 -27.28 -25.42
C GLU A 204 20.19 -26.15 -24.52
N LYS A 205 19.70 -25.05 -25.07
CA LYS A 205 19.12 -23.94 -24.33
C LYS A 205 17.83 -24.32 -23.61
N LEU A 206 16.96 -25.16 -24.25
CA LEU A 206 15.77 -25.70 -23.61
C LEU A 206 16.09 -26.60 -22.42
N ALA A 207 17.20 -27.36 -22.50
CA ALA A 207 17.65 -28.19 -21.40
C ALA A 207 18.12 -27.34 -20.17
N GLN A 208 18.72 -26.18 -20.44
CA GLN A 208 19.22 -25.26 -19.39
C GLN A 208 18.11 -24.39 -18.76
N LYS A 209 16.99 -24.11 -19.47
CA LYS A 209 15.89 -23.33 -18.87
C LYS A 209 15.17 -24.13 -17.79
N PRO A 210 14.85 -23.52 -16.62
CA PRO A 210 14.17 -24.18 -15.49
C PRO A 210 12.65 -24.37 -15.74
N TYR A 211 12.27 -24.72 -16.96
CA TYR A 211 10.86 -25.01 -17.28
C TYR A 211 10.35 -26.24 -16.53
N PRO A 212 9.07 -26.28 -16.13
CA PRO A 212 8.42 -27.48 -15.65
C PRO A 212 8.54 -28.64 -16.64
N LYS A 213 8.71 -29.85 -16.12
CA LYS A 213 8.99 -31.07 -16.91
C LYS A 213 8.01 -31.25 -18.07
N ARG A 214 6.71 -31.05 -17.80
CA ARG A 214 5.65 -31.17 -18.82
C ARG A 214 5.81 -30.14 -19.95
N LEU A 215 6.06 -28.88 -19.62
CA LEU A 215 6.27 -27.83 -20.62
C LEU A 215 7.52 -28.11 -21.46
N LYS A 216 8.62 -28.59 -20.86
CA LYS A 216 9.81 -29.05 -21.62
C LYS A 216 9.45 -30.13 -22.62
N THR A 217 8.70 -31.14 -22.20
CA THR A 217 8.28 -32.23 -23.09
C THR A 217 7.46 -31.71 -24.25
N LEU A 218 6.47 -30.85 -24.00
CA LEU A 218 5.63 -30.24 -25.05
C LEU A 218 6.47 -29.42 -26.04
N LEU A 219 7.38 -28.57 -25.54
CA LEU A 219 8.28 -27.78 -26.39
C LEU A 219 9.16 -28.67 -27.28
N HIS A 220 9.71 -29.75 -26.75
CA HIS A 220 10.50 -30.71 -27.54
C HIS A 220 9.69 -31.41 -28.62
N THR A 221 8.44 -31.74 -28.30
CA THR A 221 7.59 -32.54 -29.22
C THR A 221 6.93 -31.68 -30.25
N LEU A 222 6.35 -30.53 -29.86
CA LEU A 222 5.46 -29.71 -30.70
C LEU A 222 6.17 -28.52 -31.33
N ALA A 223 7.27 -28.06 -30.75
CA ALA A 223 8.04 -26.92 -31.25
C ALA A 223 9.57 -27.23 -31.34
N PRO A 224 9.95 -28.35 -31.98
CA PRO A 224 11.36 -28.78 -32.05
C PRO A 224 12.27 -27.86 -32.86
N LYS A 225 11.68 -26.96 -33.65
CA LYS A 225 12.37 -25.94 -34.47
C LYS A 225 12.29 -24.53 -33.83
N GLY A 226 11.72 -24.40 -32.63
CA GLY A 226 11.43 -23.15 -31.97
C GLY A 226 9.97 -22.74 -32.13
N VAL A 227 9.65 -21.53 -31.66
CA VAL A 227 8.31 -20.94 -31.63
C VAL A 227 8.21 -19.84 -32.69
N GLU A 228 7.14 -19.85 -33.47
CA GLU A 228 6.87 -18.80 -34.45
C GLU A 228 6.53 -17.48 -33.77
N PHE A 229 6.98 -16.38 -34.35
CA PHE A 229 6.65 -15.02 -33.91
C PHE A 229 5.85 -14.33 -35.00
N ARG A 230 4.72 -13.73 -34.66
CA ARG A 230 3.85 -13.02 -35.57
C ARG A 230 3.42 -11.67 -35.06
N LYS A 231 3.09 -10.74 -35.97
CA LYS A 231 2.52 -9.45 -35.57
C LYS A 231 1.12 -9.63 -34.98
N LEU A 232 0.81 -8.86 -33.96
CA LEU A 232 -0.47 -8.93 -33.25
C LEU A 232 -1.66 -8.74 -34.23
N GLY A 233 -1.54 -7.80 -35.17
CA GLY A 233 -2.59 -7.56 -36.21
C GLY A 233 -2.85 -8.72 -37.15
N GLU A 234 -1.95 -9.70 -37.29
CA GLU A 234 -2.16 -10.91 -38.08
C GLU A 234 -3.01 -11.95 -37.34
N VAL A 235 -2.89 -11.99 -36.02
CA VAL A 235 -3.46 -13.02 -35.15
C VAL A 235 -4.58 -12.52 -34.24
N CYS A 236 -4.85 -11.22 -34.20
CA CYS A 236 -5.91 -10.60 -33.44
C CYS A 236 -6.66 -9.53 -34.23
N GLU A 237 -7.88 -9.22 -33.77
CA GLU A 237 -8.62 -8.03 -34.15
C GLU A 237 -8.56 -7.01 -32.99
N ILE A 238 -8.44 -5.73 -33.34
CA ILE A 238 -8.46 -4.64 -32.37
C ILE A 238 -9.70 -3.79 -32.64
N ILE A 239 -10.64 -3.84 -31.71
CA ILE A 239 -11.94 -3.20 -31.88
C ILE A 239 -12.02 -2.02 -30.91
N ARG A 240 -12.22 -0.81 -31.45
CA ARG A 240 -12.46 0.39 -30.64
C ARG A 240 -13.83 0.31 -29.97
N GLY A 241 -13.92 0.83 -28.74
CA GLY A 241 -15.18 0.94 -28.02
C GLY A 241 -16.11 2.01 -28.60
N LYS A 242 -17.32 2.08 -28.06
CA LYS A 242 -18.36 3.05 -28.45
C LYS A 242 -18.52 4.12 -27.37
N ARG A 243 -18.51 5.38 -27.80
CA ARG A 243 -18.60 6.52 -26.89
C ARG A 243 -19.91 6.50 -26.10
N VAL A 244 -19.78 6.76 -24.79
CA VAL A 244 -20.86 7.08 -23.87
C VAL A 244 -20.46 8.33 -23.08
N THR A 245 -21.43 9.20 -22.84
CA THR A 245 -21.19 10.47 -22.15
C THR A 245 -21.41 10.32 -20.64
N LYS A 246 -20.82 11.23 -19.84
CA LYS A 246 -21.02 11.24 -18.39
C LYS A 246 -22.48 11.33 -17.96
N LYS A 247 -23.36 11.88 -18.80
CA LYS A 247 -24.79 12.00 -18.51
C LYS A 247 -25.54 10.67 -18.59
N GLU A 248 -25.01 9.73 -19.39
CA GLU A 248 -25.59 8.40 -19.61
C GLU A 248 -25.05 7.38 -18.59
N ILE A 249 -23.92 7.69 -17.96
CA ILE A 249 -23.24 6.80 -17.00
C ILE A 249 -23.89 6.92 -15.63
N LEU A 250 -24.19 5.77 -15.03
CA LEU A 250 -24.78 5.61 -13.72
C LEU A 250 -23.70 5.36 -12.66
N ASP A 251 -23.94 5.82 -11.42
CA ASP A 251 -23.09 5.46 -10.27
C ASP A 251 -23.21 3.98 -9.91
N LYS A 252 -24.38 3.37 -10.18
CA LYS A 252 -24.65 1.94 -9.99
C LYS A 252 -25.44 1.42 -11.20
N GLY A 253 -25.05 0.27 -11.73
CA GLY A 253 -25.69 -0.38 -12.87
C GLY A 253 -25.21 -1.82 -13.03
N LYS A 254 -25.70 -2.51 -14.04
CA LYS A 254 -25.46 -3.93 -14.24
C LYS A 254 -24.06 -4.22 -14.84
N TYR A 255 -23.56 -3.33 -15.70
CA TYR A 255 -22.31 -3.55 -16.43
C TYR A 255 -21.38 -2.35 -16.26
N PRO A 256 -20.08 -2.58 -15.95
CA PRO A 256 -19.12 -1.49 -15.80
C PRO A 256 -18.78 -0.84 -17.15
N VAL A 257 -18.48 0.45 -17.11
CA VAL A 257 -17.94 1.20 -18.25
C VAL A 257 -16.42 1.26 -18.14
N VAL A 258 -15.73 0.60 -19.08
CA VAL A 258 -14.27 0.56 -19.20
C VAL A 258 -13.81 1.67 -20.14
N SER A 259 -12.88 2.50 -19.70
CA SER A 259 -12.39 3.66 -20.44
C SER A 259 -10.85 3.72 -20.41
N GLY A 260 -10.23 4.91 -20.45
CA GLY A 260 -8.78 5.11 -20.46
C GLY A 260 -8.11 5.06 -19.08
N GLY A 261 -8.87 4.85 -17.99
CA GLY A 261 -8.37 4.70 -16.62
C GLY A 261 -8.17 3.25 -16.19
N ILE A 262 -7.56 3.06 -15.01
CA ILE A 262 -7.39 1.72 -14.40
C ILE A 262 -8.73 1.23 -13.83
N GLY A 263 -9.53 2.12 -13.25
CA GLY A 263 -10.85 1.81 -12.69
C GLY A 263 -11.98 2.02 -13.69
N PHE A 264 -13.18 1.61 -13.27
CA PHE A 264 -14.39 1.84 -14.06
C PHE A 264 -14.80 3.32 -14.03
N MET A 265 -15.33 3.80 -15.15
CA MET A 265 -15.85 5.16 -15.26
C MET A 265 -17.24 5.33 -14.61
N GLY A 266 -17.93 4.24 -14.35
CA GLY A 266 -19.26 4.08 -13.81
C GLY A 266 -19.93 2.84 -14.40
N TYR A 267 -21.26 2.84 -14.54
CA TYR A 267 -22.02 1.67 -14.94
C TYR A 267 -23.10 2.01 -15.98
N LEU A 268 -23.51 0.98 -16.73
CA LEU A 268 -24.69 1.00 -17.60
C LEU A 268 -25.54 -0.25 -17.37
N ASN A 269 -26.77 -0.28 -17.93
CA ASN A 269 -27.64 -1.45 -17.93
C ASN A 269 -27.54 -2.28 -19.21
N GLU A 270 -26.68 -1.87 -20.13
CA GLU A 270 -26.34 -2.56 -21.37
C GLU A 270 -24.83 -2.76 -21.50
N TYR A 271 -24.40 -3.68 -22.35
CA TYR A 271 -23.01 -3.96 -22.60
C TYR A 271 -22.75 -4.02 -24.12
N ASN A 272 -21.49 -3.82 -24.51
CA ASN A 272 -21.06 -3.96 -25.91
C ASN A 272 -19.87 -4.91 -26.08
N ARG A 273 -19.44 -5.55 -24.98
CA ARG A 273 -18.38 -6.57 -24.96
C ARG A 273 -18.71 -7.67 -23.98
N GLU A 274 -18.35 -8.89 -24.39
CA GLU A 274 -18.48 -10.09 -23.55
C GLU A 274 -17.39 -10.13 -22.48
N GLU A 275 -17.63 -10.96 -21.48
CA GLU A 275 -16.64 -11.31 -20.46
C GLU A 275 -15.39 -11.98 -21.07
N ASN A 276 -14.34 -12.10 -20.27
CA ASN A 276 -13.05 -12.65 -20.67
C ASN A 276 -12.41 -11.92 -21.87
N THR A 277 -12.61 -10.61 -21.95
CA THR A 277 -12.06 -9.78 -23.02
C THR A 277 -10.84 -8.99 -22.53
N ILE A 278 -9.78 -8.96 -23.35
CA ILE A 278 -8.60 -8.14 -23.10
C ILE A 278 -8.89 -6.71 -23.56
N THR A 279 -8.57 -5.74 -22.70
CA THR A 279 -8.69 -4.31 -23.03
C THR A 279 -7.33 -3.61 -22.97
N ILE A 280 -7.11 -2.64 -23.85
CA ILE A 280 -5.95 -1.74 -23.85
C ILE A 280 -6.46 -0.31 -23.86
N ALA A 281 -6.05 0.48 -22.86
CA ALA A 281 -6.39 1.90 -22.78
C ALA A 281 -5.75 2.70 -23.91
N GLN A 282 -6.55 3.45 -24.67
CA GLN A 282 -6.07 4.29 -25.77
C GLN A 282 -5.53 5.63 -25.29
N TYR A 283 -6.20 6.25 -24.31
CA TYR A 283 -5.84 7.55 -23.73
C TYR A 283 -5.73 7.46 -22.21
N GLY A 284 -5.11 8.44 -21.58
CA GLY A 284 -4.90 8.51 -20.13
C GLY A 284 -3.79 7.56 -19.68
N THR A 285 -4.12 6.37 -19.21
CA THR A 285 -3.15 5.28 -18.95
C THR A 285 -2.80 4.51 -20.22
N ALA A 286 -2.47 5.23 -21.29
CA ALA A 286 -2.28 4.69 -22.64
C ALA A 286 -1.34 3.48 -22.67
N GLY A 287 -1.81 2.39 -23.26
CA GLY A 287 -1.11 1.10 -23.31
C GLY A 287 -1.36 0.18 -22.11
N PHE A 288 -2.15 0.60 -21.11
CA PHE A 288 -2.48 -0.27 -19.97
C PHE A 288 -3.36 -1.44 -20.42
N VAL A 289 -2.89 -2.67 -20.15
CA VAL A 289 -3.57 -3.92 -20.47
C VAL A 289 -4.38 -4.39 -19.27
N ASN A 290 -5.64 -4.74 -19.49
CA ASN A 290 -6.49 -5.27 -18.44
C ASN A 290 -7.32 -6.47 -18.94
N TRP A 291 -7.72 -7.34 -18.00
CA TRP A 291 -8.62 -8.46 -18.22
C TRP A 291 -10.01 -8.15 -17.67
N GLN A 292 -11.02 -8.22 -18.52
CA GLN A 292 -12.40 -7.99 -18.11
C GLN A 292 -13.09 -9.35 -17.88
N ASN A 293 -13.32 -9.70 -16.64
CA ASN A 293 -13.91 -10.99 -16.24
C ASN A 293 -15.45 -11.00 -16.20
N GLN A 294 -16.09 -9.92 -16.64
CA GLN A 294 -17.53 -9.77 -16.74
C GLN A 294 -17.90 -8.98 -18.00
N LYS A 295 -19.14 -9.08 -18.46
CA LYS A 295 -19.66 -8.25 -19.53
C LYS A 295 -19.54 -6.77 -19.18
N PHE A 296 -19.18 -5.93 -20.16
CA PHE A 296 -18.91 -4.53 -19.92
C PHE A 296 -19.20 -3.65 -21.14
N TRP A 297 -19.24 -2.36 -20.92
CA TRP A 297 -19.26 -1.38 -22.00
C TRP A 297 -17.85 -0.84 -22.24
N ALA A 298 -17.29 -1.11 -23.41
CA ALA A 298 -16.03 -0.50 -23.85
C ALA A 298 -16.33 0.90 -24.40
N ASN A 299 -15.79 1.94 -23.76
CA ASN A 299 -15.88 3.32 -24.22
C ASN A 299 -14.90 3.58 -25.39
N ASP A 300 -15.09 4.68 -26.14
CA ASP A 300 -14.34 5.04 -27.35
C ASP A 300 -12.83 5.28 -27.15
N VAL A 301 -12.38 5.36 -25.89
CA VAL A 301 -10.96 5.46 -25.50
C VAL A 301 -10.37 4.15 -25.00
N CYS A 302 -11.03 3.03 -25.29
CA CYS A 302 -10.63 1.69 -24.93
C CYS A 302 -10.64 0.79 -26.17
N PHE A 303 -9.55 0.05 -26.40
CA PHE A 303 -9.48 -1.02 -27.39
C PHE A 303 -9.81 -2.36 -26.74
N SER A 304 -10.58 -3.19 -27.45
CA SER A 304 -10.74 -4.61 -27.15
C SER A 304 -9.87 -5.42 -28.10
N VAL A 305 -9.09 -6.36 -27.57
CA VAL A 305 -8.23 -7.24 -28.38
C VAL A 305 -8.85 -8.62 -28.41
N ILE A 306 -9.22 -9.07 -29.60
CA ILE A 306 -9.90 -10.35 -29.83
C ILE A 306 -8.97 -11.28 -30.61
N PRO A 307 -8.48 -12.37 -29.99
CA PRO A 307 -7.59 -13.32 -30.67
C PRO A 307 -8.36 -14.15 -31.72
N LYS A 308 -7.66 -14.54 -32.79
CA LYS A 308 -8.11 -15.53 -33.75
C LYS A 308 -7.85 -16.95 -33.20
N GLU A 309 -8.29 -17.99 -33.92
CA GLU A 309 -8.26 -19.39 -33.49
C GLU A 309 -6.89 -19.95 -33.10
N THR A 310 -5.80 -19.33 -33.55
CA THR A 310 -4.42 -19.73 -33.24
C THR A 310 -3.94 -19.31 -31.86
N LEU A 311 -4.73 -18.51 -31.14
CA LEU A 311 -4.35 -17.94 -29.85
C LEU A 311 -5.41 -18.17 -28.76
N ILE A 312 -4.97 -18.69 -27.64
CA ILE A 312 -5.78 -18.72 -26.41
C ILE A 312 -5.81 -17.31 -25.82
N ASN A 313 -7.01 -16.80 -25.60
CA ASN A 313 -7.21 -15.42 -25.10
C ASN A 313 -6.46 -15.14 -23.79
N ARG A 314 -6.47 -16.09 -22.85
CA ARG A 314 -5.77 -15.99 -21.58
C ARG A 314 -4.24 -16.00 -21.73
N TYR A 315 -3.70 -16.77 -22.69
CA TYR A 315 -2.29 -16.74 -23.06
C TYR A 315 -1.89 -15.37 -23.59
N LEU A 316 -2.68 -14.83 -24.54
CA LEU A 316 -2.46 -13.50 -25.09
C LEU A 316 -2.46 -12.41 -24.01
N TYR A 317 -3.37 -12.50 -23.02
CA TYR A 317 -3.37 -11.58 -21.88
C TYR A 317 -2.05 -11.61 -21.12
N TYR A 318 -1.50 -12.79 -20.83
CA TYR A 318 -0.20 -12.91 -20.17
C TYR A 318 0.96 -12.37 -20.99
N VAL A 319 0.96 -12.61 -22.30
CA VAL A 319 1.96 -12.03 -23.21
C VAL A 319 1.91 -10.50 -23.18
N LEU A 320 0.73 -9.92 -23.35
CA LEU A 320 0.56 -8.46 -23.40
C LEU A 320 0.87 -7.80 -22.05
N THR A 321 0.48 -8.40 -20.93
CA THR A 321 0.84 -7.89 -19.60
C THR A 321 2.34 -8.00 -19.32
N ASN A 322 3.00 -9.04 -19.81
CA ASN A 322 4.46 -9.15 -19.74
C ASN A 322 5.17 -8.06 -20.56
N MET A 323 4.52 -7.58 -21.63
CA MET A 323 4.99 -6.49 -22.47
C MET A 323 4.50 -5.10 -22.01
N GLN A 324 3.95 -4.95 -20.80
CA GLN A 324 3.35 -3.71 -20.35
C GLN A 324 4.29 -2.50 -20.43
N ASN A 325 5.54 -2.66 -20.04
CA ASN A 325 6.55 -1.59 -20.13
C ASN A 325 6.86 -1.22 -21.60
N TYR A 326 6.86 -2.19 -22.50
CA TYR A 326 7.03 -1.95 -23.92
C TYR A 326 5.84 -1.17 -24.49
N LEU A 327 4.60 -1.56 -24.16
CA LEU A 327 3.39 -0.81 -24.56
C LEU A 327 3.43 0.65 -24.06
N TYR A 328 3.93 0.88 -22.85
CA TYR A 328 4.13 2.24 -22.35
C TYR A 328 5.21 2.99 -23.15
N SER A 329 6.29 2.33 -23.57
CA SER A 329 7.39 2.97 -24.30
C SER A 329 6.99 3.39 -25.71
N ILE A 330 6.08 2.65 -26.38
CA ILE A 330 5.58 2.99 -27.73
C ILE A 330 4.36 3.92 -27.70
N SER A 331 3.87 4.29 -26.51
CA SER A 331 2.81 5.29 -26.34
C SER A 331 3.36 6.70 -26.50
N ASN A 332 2.57 7.58 -27.12
CA ASN A 332 2.90 9.00 -27.23
C ASN A 332 2.73 9.68 -25.86
N ARG A 333 3.85 10.03 -25.23
CA ARG A 333 3.89 10.72 -23.94
C ARG A 333 4.08 12.23 -24.03
N SER A 334 4.24 12.78 -25.24
CA SER A 334 4.31 14.21 -25.47
C SER A 334 2.92 14.86 -25.55
N ALA A 335 1.86 14.07 -25.77
CA ALA A 335 0.49 14.53 -25.76
C ALA A 335 -0.13 14.45 -24.35
N ILE A 336 -1.00 15.40 -24.01
CA ILE A 336 -1.82 15.35 -22.78
C ILE A 336 -3.28 15.28 -23.21
N PRO A 337 -4.00 14.16 -22.94
CA PRO A 337 -3.54 12.92 -22.26
C PRO A 337 -2.61 12.06 -23.13
N TYR A 338 -1.81 11.19 -22.49
CA TYR A 338 -1.01 10.18 -23.19
C TYR A 338 -1.87 9.32 -24.13
N SER A 339 -1.31 8.86 -25.25
CA SER A 339 -2.09 8.10 -26.23
C SER A 339 -1.29 6.98 -26.88
N ILE A 340 -1.98 5.93 -27.31
CA ILE A 340 -1.41 4.85 -28.11
C ILE A 340 -2.32 4.59 -29.33
N SER A 341 -1.74 4.39 -30.50
CA SER A 341 -2.51 4.05 -31.71
C SER A 341 -2.73 2.55 -31.83
N SER A 342 -3.86 2.13 -32.45
CA SER A 342 -4.09 0.74 -32.78
C SER A 342 -3.01 0.20 -33.73
N ASN A 343 -2.51 1.02 -34.67
CA ASN A 343 -1.42 0.63 -35.56
C ASN A 343 -0.14 0.24 -34.80
N ASN A 344 0.26 1.01 -33.77
CA ASN A 344 1.41 0.66 -32.96
C ASN A 344 1.20 -0.67 -32.23
N ILE A 345 0.01 -0.89 -31.72
CA ILE A 345 -0.35 -2.16 -31.06
C ILE A 345 -0.33 -3.32 -32.06
N MET A 346 -0.90 -3.16 -33.25
CA MET A 346 -0.92 -4.20 -34.29
C MET A 346 0.46 -4.62 -34.81
N GLN A 347 1.47 -3.73 -34.75
CA GLN A 347 2.85 -4.03 -35.16
C GLN A 347 3.67 -4.79 -34.09
N ILE A 348 3.15 -4.95 -32.89
CA ILE A 348 3.83 -5.70 -31.82
C ILE A 348 3.98 -7.16 -32.26
N THR A 349 5.20 -7.69 -32.16
CA THR A 349 5.48 -9.10 -32.47
C THR A 349 5.40 -9.94 -31.20
N ILE A 350 4.63 -11.02 -31.22
CA ILE A 350 4.39 -11.92 -30.09
C ILE A 350 4.69 -13.38 -30.47
N PRO A 351 5.10 -14.22 -29.50
CA PRO A 351 5.29 -15.65 -29.74
C PRO A 351 3.97 -16.39 -29.86
N ILE A 352 3.89 -17.31 -30.84
CA ILE A 352 2.71 -18.13 -31.13
C ILE A 352 3.08 -19.62 -31.04
N PRO A 353 3.29 -20.16 -29.83
CA PRO A 353 3.51 -21.61 -29.69
C PRO A 353 2.22 -22.40 -30.00
N PRO A 354 2.32 -23.71 -30.30
CA PRO A 354 1.16 -24.60 -30.39
C PRO A 354 0.19 -24.47 -29.21
N LEU A 355 -1.11 -24.67 -29.47
CA LEU A 355 -2.18 -24.44 -28.49
C LEU A 355 -1.98 -25.19 -27.15
N GLU A 356 -1.43 -26.42 -27.23
CA GLU A 356 -1.15 -27.23 -26.03
C GLU A 356 -0.09 -26.59 -25.13
N ILE A 357 0.90 -25.94 -25.73
CA ILE A 357 1.93 -25.19 -25.00
C ILE A 357 1.33 -23.94 -24.37
N GLN A 358 0.48 -23.21 -25.12
CA GLN A 358 -0.25 -22.07 -24.59
C GLN A 358 -1.13 -22.47 -23.39
N GLN A 359 -1.86 -23.57 -23.48
CA GLN A 359 -2.70 -24.11 -22.40
C GLN A 359 -1.89 -24.43 -21.14
N GLU A 360 -0.73 -25.08 -21.31
CA GLU A 360 0.13 -25.43 -20.17
C GLU A 360 0.70 -24.17 -19.49
N ILE A 361 1.11 -23.17 -20.28
CA ILE A 361 1.58 -21.87 -19.74
C ILE A 361 0.46 -21.17 -18.98
N VAL A 362 -0.75 -21.11 -19.56
CA VAL A 362 -1.92 -20.51 -18.90
C VAL A 362 -2.20 -21.21 -17.57
N LYS A 363 -2.23 -22.53 -17.56
CA LYS A 363 -2.45 -23.31 -16.34
C LYS A 363 -1.46 -22.96 -15.23
N ILE A 364 -0.17 -22.87 -15.57
CA ILE A 364 0.87 -22.54 -14.60
C ILE A 364 0.70 -21.10 -14.09
N LEU A 365 0.51 -20.13 -14.99
CA LEU A 365 0.39 -18.72 -14.62
C LEU A 365 -0.91 -18.42 -13.87
N ASP A 366 -2.03 -19.07 -14.20
CA ASP A 366 -3.29 -18.93 -13.47
C ASP A 366 -3.15 -19.46 -12.02
N GLN A 367 -2.45 -20.57 -11.80
CA GLN A 367 -2.17 -21.08 -10.46
C GLN A 367 -1.33 -20.09 -9.63
N PHE A 368 -0.26 -19.53 -10.22
CA PHE A 368 0.54 -18.50 -9.54
C PHE A 368 -0.25 -17.22 -9.27
N LEU A 369 -1.09 -16.81 -10.23
CA LEU A 369 -1.92 -15.62 -10.07
C LEU A 369 -2.95 -15.80 -8.95
N ALA A 370 -3.61 -16.95 -8.87
CA ALA A 370 -4.56 -17.27 -7.80
C ALA A 370 -3.89 -17.16 -6.43
N LEU A 371 -2.75 -17.85 -6.24
CA LEU A 371 -1.98 -17.78 -4.99
C LEU A 371 -1.56 -16.35 -4.62
N THR A 372 -1.16 -15.55 -5.61
CA THR A 372 -0.76 -14.16 -5.39
C THR A 372 -1.97 -13.28 -5.06
N THR A 373 -3.12 -13.53 -5.70
CA THR A 373 -4.37 -12.78 -5.48
C THR A 373 -4.94 -13.07 -4.10
N ASP A 374 -4.92 -14.31 -3.64
CA ASP A 374 -5.35 -14.70 -2.30
C ASP A 374 -4.51 -13.99 -1.22
N LEU A 375 -3.19 -13.92 -1.41
CA LEU A 375 -2.31 -13.16 -0.51
C LEU A 375 -2.57 -11.65 -0.59
N LEU A 376 -2.82 -11.11 -1.79
CA LEU A 376 -3.13 -9.69 -1.99
C LEU A 376 -4.44 -9.27 -1.31
N ALA A 377 -5.42 -10.16 -1.24
CA ALA A 377 -6.68 -9.92 -0.56
C ALA A 377 -6.57 -10.20 0.96
N GLY A 378 -5.88 -11.28 1.34
CA GLY A 378 -5.76 -11.74 2.72
C GLY A 378 -4.88 -10.83 3.59
N ILE A 379 -3.73 -10.37 3.08
CA ILE A 379 -2.78 -9.55 3.85
C ILE A 379 -3.40 -8.22 4.31
N PRO A 380 -4.05 -7.39 3.46
CA PRO A 380 -4.70 -6.17 3.92
C PRO A 380 -5.83 -6.42 4.93
N ALA A 381 -6.60 -7.50 4.75
CA ALA A 381 -7.66 -7.87 5.67
C ALA A 381 -7.11 -8.28 7.05
N GLU A 382 -6.01 -9.04 7.11
CA GLU A 382 -5.33 -9.40 8.35
C GLU A 382 -4.75 -8.18 9.06
N ILE A 383 -4.10 -7.27 8.32
CA ILE A 383 -3.58 -6.00 8.87
C ILE A 383 -4.71 -5.18 9.50
N GLU A 384 -5.84 -5.05 8.81
CA GLU A 384 -7.01 -4.30 9.31
C GLU A 384 -7.64 -4.97 10.53
N ALA A 385 -7.76 -6.30 10.54
CA ALA A 385 -8.26 -7.07 11.68
C ALA A 385 -7.36 -6.88 12.92
N ARG A 386 -6.04 -6.93 12.75
CA ARG A 386 -5.06 -6.70 13.82
C ARG A 386 -5.12 -5.27 14.35
N LYS A 387 -5.28 -4.29 13.48
CA LYS A 387 -5.46 -2.90 13.88
C LYS A 387 -6.70 -2.72 14.74
N LYS A 388 -7.85 -3.26 14.33
CA LYS A 388 -9.09 -3.22 15.13
C LYS A 388 -8.95 -3.94 16.47
N GLN A 389 -8.26 -5.08 16.49
CA GLN A 389 -7.95 -5.80 17.72
C GLN A 389 -7.11 -4.96 18.67
N TYR A 390 -6.05 -4.32 18.16
CA TYR A 390 -5.20 -3.41 18.94
C TYR A 390 -6.01 -2.23 19.51
N GLU A 391 -6.83 -1.57 18.69
CA GLU A 391 -7.68 -0.45 19.12
C GLU A 391 -8.64 -0.86 20.23
N TYR A 392 -9.30 -2.01 20.09
CA TYR A 392 -10.17 -2.58 21.13
C TYR A 392 -9.45 -2.80 22.45
N TYR A 393 -8.29 -3.47 22.44
CA TYR A 393 -7.54 -3.71 23.67
C TYR A 393 -6.96 -2.44 24.26
N ARG A 394 -6.51 -1.51 23.45
CA ARG A 394 -6.03 -0.19 23.90
C ARG A 394 -7.13 0.58 24.63
N GLU A 395 -8.32 0.68 24.06
CA GLU A 395 -9.46 1.32 24.72
C GLU A 395 -9.80 0.64 26.05
N LYS A 396 -9.88 -0.67 26.05
CA LYS A 396 -10.21 -1.45 27.26
C LYS A 396 -9.16 -1.27 28.37
N LEU A 397 -7.88 -1.21 28.03
CA LEU A 397 -6.78 -1.03 28.98
C LEU A 397 -6.68 0.39 29.54
N LEU A 398 -7.17 1.37 28.79
CA LEU A 398 -7.10 2.80 29.13
C LEU A 398 -8.43 3.36 29.67
N THR A 399 -9.45 2.52 29.81
CA THR A 399 -10.73 2.91 30.43
C THR A 399 -10.70 2.66 31.95
N PHE A 400 -10.87 3.72 32.75
CA PHE A 400 -10.84 3.69 34.20
C PHE A 400 -12.11 4.24 34.82
N LYS A 401 -12.45 3.73 36.01
CA LYS A 401 -13.50 4.31 36.85
C LYS A 401 -12.91 5.52 37.59
N PRO A 402 -13.52 6.71 37.56
CA PRO A 402 -13.09 7.86 38.34
C PRO A 402 -13.11 7.55 39.83
N LEU A 403 -12.21 8.21 40.59
CA LEU A 403 -12.17 8.15 42.05
C LEU A 403 -13.51 8.64 42.60
N GLN A 404 -14.18 7.80 43.41
CA GLN A 404 -15.41 8.21 44.08
C GLN A 404 -15.06 9.13 45.23
N ASN A 405 -15.31 10.43 45.08
CA ASN A 405 -15.29 11.35 46.19
C ASN A 405 -16.37 10.90 47.18
N LYS A 406 -16.01 10.65 48.42
CA LYS A 406 -17.01 10.58 49.48
C LYS A 406 -17.67 11.94 49.57
N ALA A 407 -19.00 12.00 49.36
CA ALA A 407 -19.81 13.16 49.71
C ALA A 407 -19.71 13.46 51.21
#